data_fd629ca6e5dc3a0ff141556cecfdf7fb
#
_entry.id   fd629ca6e5dc3a0ff141556cecfdf7fb
#
_cell.length_a   1.000
_cell.length_b   1.000
_cell.length_c   1.000
_cell.angle_alpha   90.00
_cell.angle_beta   90.00
_cell.angle_gamma   90.00
#
_symmetry.space_group_name_H-M   'P 1'
#
loop_
_entity.id
_entity.type
_entity.pdbx_description
1 polymer ?
#
loop_
_entity_poly.entity_id
_entity_poly.type
_entity_poly.pdbx_seq_one_letter_code
_entity_poly.pdbx_strand_id
1 'polypeptide(L)'
;LHTDLTEGLSQEEANRRLGIYGPNRLAEGPGTSFWHLVLEQFTNFLVLLLLASAVLSMVVGEFVDAAAIMAIVITNAILGVLQEWRAERSLQALKRMAAPNGTVIRGGHQSTIPSEQLVPGDLVVLTAGNNVPADLRLIESVNLRIQEASLTGESTPVDKNASAILDADMPLGDRTNSAFTGTVVTYGRGTGIVTATGMFTQFGLIAKMLSAVTTEETPLQRRLGELGRVLGTGALVVCGLVFLVGVARDTDLSVALSAGLSSYLSAHQNALIELFMTAISLAIAAVPEGLPAVVTIVLALGMQRMVRRHALLRRLPAVETLGTATTICSDKTGTLTQNEMTVTQVWVDEQLYHVTGRGYTPEGEFRLGDELVDPVGSPSLWCLLEGALLCNDARLERIEAEDGEGSVSWRMVGDPTEGALVVLAGKAGLWREDLEEAHPRVAEVPFDSSRKRMTTIHSMPTTHILDLGDAPYRAYVKGAPDVLLRLCDNVGTPDGVAPLSDALRRKIMAANDAMASQALRVLAIACRPLQSPEVDGLDWGRERGLIFVGLTGMIDPPRPEVRAAVDTARRAGIKAVMITGDHQDTAVAVA
;
A
#
# COMPACT_ATOMS: atom_id res chain seq x y z
N LEU A 1 -6.68 -17.95 -26.29
CA LEU A 1 -5.64 -18.61 -25.44
C LEU A 1 -5.55 -20.13 -25.69
N HIS A 2 -6.55 -20.75 -26.36
CA HIS A 2 -6.58 -22.20 -26.68
C HIS A 2 -6.26 -23.08 -25.46
N THR A 3 -6.92 -22.82 -24.35
CA THR A 3 -6.78 -23.59 -23.11
C THR A 3 -8.04 -24.42 -22.90
N ASP A 4 -7.89 -25.69 -22.53
CA ASP A 4 -9.01 -26.51 -22.07
C ASP A 4 -9.43 -26.02 -20.67
N LEU A 5 -10.74 -25.78 -20.48
CA LEU A 5 -11.29 -25.21 -19.23
C LEU A 5 -11.38 -26.24 -18.09
N THR A 6 -11.19 -27.52 -18.38
CA THR A 6 -11.22 -28.61 -17.40
C THR A 6 -9.85 -29.17 -17.10
N GLU A 7 -9.03 -29.43 -18.12
CA GLU A 7 -7.71 -30.00 -17.97
C GLU A 7 -6.58 -28.96 -17.86
N GLY A 8 -6.83 -27.71 -18.30
CA GLY A 8 -5.82 -26.68 -18.35
C GLY A 8 -4.80 -26.88 -19.47
N LEU A 9 -3.63 -26.26 -19.33
CA LEU A 9 -2.50 -26.45 -20.25
C LEU A 9 -1.75 -27.76 -19.92
N SER A 10 -1.15 -28.40 -20.93
CA SER A 10 -0.13 -29.42 -20.67
C SER A 10 1.15 -28.76 -20.15
N GLN A 11 1.98 -29.53 -19.41
CA GLN A 11 3.24 -29.00 -18.90
C GLN A 11 4.22 -28.61 -20.01
N GLU A 12 4.18 -29.31 -21.17
CA GLU A 12 5.00 -28.99 -22.33
C GLU A 12 4.61 -27.66 -22.95
N GLU A 13 3.29 -27.39 -23.10
CA GLU A 13 2.78 -26.15 -23.64
C GLU A 13 3.05 -24.99 -22.67
N ALA A 14 2.92 -25.19 -21.36
CA ALA A 14 3.27 -24.19 -20.36
C ALA A 14 4.77 -23.81 -20.44
N ASN A 15 5.67 -24.80 -20.58
CA ASN A 15 7.09 -24.53 -20.74
C ASN A 15 7.40 -23.80 -22.07
N ARG A 16 6.71 -24.16 -23.15
CA ARG A 16 6.84 -23.46 -24.44
C ARG A 16 6.42 -21.99 -24.31
N ARG A 17 5.28 -21.74 -23.65
CA ARG A 17 4.77 -20.37 -23.42
C ARG A 17 5.70 -19.58 -22.50
N LEU A 18 6.26 -20.21 -21.48
CA LEU A 18 7.25 -19.57 -20.61
C LEU A 18 8.49 -19.09 -21.40
N GLY A 19 8.90 -19.83 -22.42
CA GLY A 19 9.97 -19.40 -23.32
C GLY A 19 9.59 -18.22 -24.22
N ILE A 20 8.30 -18.06 -24.57
CA ILE A 20 7.79 -16.99 -25.43
C ILE A 20 7.49 -15.72 -24.64
N TYR A 21 6.74 -15.84 -23.55
CA TYR A 21 6.26 -14.71 -22.76
C TYR A 21 7.23 -14.28 -21.65
N GLY A 22 8.20 -15.14 -21.31
CA GLY A 22 9.10 -14.94 -20.19
C GLY A 22 8.45 -15.20 -18.82
N PRO A 23 9.22 -15.08 -17.72
CA PRO A 23 8.72 -15.30 -16.38
C PRO A 23 7.73 -14.20 -15.94
N ASN A 24 6.72 -14.59 -15.16
CA ASN A 24 5.75 -13.66 -14.58
C ASN A 24 6.38 -12.87 -13.43
N ARG A 25 7.16 -11.87 -13.79
CA ARG A 25 7.79 -10.92 -12.86
C ARG A 25 7.80 -9.52 -13.45
N LEU A 26 7.72 -8.53 -12.59
CA LEU A 26 7.91 -7.15 -13.03
C LEU A 26 9.37 -6.97 -13.48
N ALA A 27 9.57 -6.34 -14.63
CA ALA A 27 10.91 -6.00 -15.06
C ALA A 27 11.53 -5.07 -14.01
N GLU A 28 12.61 -5.49 -13.42
CA GLU A 28 13.48 -4.55 -12.74
C GLU A 28 13.93 -3.56 -13.80
N GLY A 29 13.73 -2.26 -13.55
CA GLY A 29 14.28 -1.23 -14.45
C GLY A 29 15.74 -1.58 -14.73
N PRO A 30 16.27 -1.30 -15.94
CA PRO A 30 17.66 -1.60 -16.25
C PRO A 30 18.48 -0.99 -15.12
N GLY A 31 19.08 -1.86 -14.29
CA GLY A 31 19.99 -1.42 -13.24
C GLY A 31 20.99 -0.49 -13.91
N THR A 32 21.22 0.67 -13.35
CA THR A 32 22.14 1.64 -13.93
C THR A 32 23.46 0.94 -14.18
N SER A 33 23.82 0.77 -15.46
CA SER A 33 25.07 0.09 -15.82
C SER A 33 26.21 0.81 -15.11
N PHE A 34 27.13 0.08 -14.49
CA PHE A 34 28.31 0.66 -13.86
C PHE A 34 29.01 1.71 -14.76
N TRP A 35 29.08 1.43 -16.07
CA TRP A 35 29.64 2.36 -17.04
C TRP A 35 28.77 3.62 -17.24
N HIS A 36 27.47 3.52 -17.10
CA HIS A 36 26.58 4.68 -17.18
C HIS A 36 26.80 5.58 -15.96
N LEU A 37 26.90 5.01 -14.75
CA LEU A 37 27.22 5.74 -13.52
C LEU A 37 28.58 6.45 -13.64
N VAL A 38 29.57 5.78 -14.22
CA VAL A 38 30.90 6.39 -14.45
C VAL A 38 30.79 7.55 -15.45
N LEU A 39 30.09 7.34 -16.59
CA LEU A 39 29.97 8.39 -17.62
C LEU A 39 29.21 9.63 -17.10
N GLU A 40 28.19 9.41 -16.29
CA GLU A 40 27.36 10.48 -15.72
C GLU A 40 28.19 11.44 -14.84
N GLN A 41 29.19 10.90 -14.11
CA GLN A 41 30.11 11.74 -13.32
C GLN A 41 30.91 12.74 -14.18
N PHE A 42 31.13 12.44 -15.47
CA PHE A 42 31.88 13.29 -16.38
C PHE A 42 31.02 14.27 -17.19
N THR A 43 29.67 14.20 -17.09
CA THR A 43 28.77 15.09 -17.83
C THR A 43 28.45 16.42 -17.12
N ASN A 44 28.85 16.55 -15.87
CA ASN A 44 28.66 17.79 -15.12
C ASN A 44 29.48 18.94 -15.73
N PHE A 45 28.85 20.12 -15.88
CA PHE A 45 29.49 21.30 -16.47
C PHE A 45 30.83 21.67 -15.83
N LEU A 46 30.94 21.57 -14.49
CA LEU A 46 32.16 21.84 -13.75
C LEU A 46 33.27 20.83 -14.08
N VAL A 47 32.91 19.54 -14.17
CA VAL A 47 33.88 18.49 -14.52
C VAL A 47 34.35 18.62 -15.97
N LEU A 48 33.45 18.98 -16.89
CA LEU A 48 33.82 19.27 -18.28
C LEU A 48 34.76 20.45 -18.38
N LEU A 49 34.54 21.50 -17.59
CA LEU A 49 35.48 22.66 -17.53
C LEU A 49 36.85 22.24 -17.02
N LEU A 50 36.90 21.42 -15.95
CA LEU A 50 38.15 20.88 -15.41
C LEU A 50 38.90 20.00 -16.42
N LEU A 51 38.19 19.13 -17.14
CA LEU A 51 38.77 18.31 -18.20
C LEU A 51 39.33 19.15 -19.33
N ALA A 52 38.58 20.17 -19.76
CA ALA A 52 39.05 21.09 -20.78
C ALA A 52 40.31 21.82 -20.32
N SER A 53 40.35 22.25 -19.05
CA SER A 53 41.52 22.90 -18.44
C SER A 53 42.72 21.94 -18.33
N ALA A 54 42.53 20.69 -17.93
CA ALA A 54 43.59 19.67 -17.89
C ALA A 54 44.20 19.39 -19.27
N VAL A 55 43.34 19.27 -20.29
CA VAL A 55 43.82 19.11 -21.68
C VAL A 55 44.62 20.30 -22.13
N LEU A 56 44.17 21.49 -21.79
CA LEU A 56 44.84 22.73 -22.17
C LEU A 56 46.19 22.88 -21.47
N SER A 57 46.26 22.61 -20.14
CA SER A 57 47.53 22.57 -19.38
C SER A 57 48.51 21.54 -19.98
N MET A 58 48.03 20.39 -20.45
CA MET A 58 48.86 19.39 -21.11
C MET A 58 49.40 19.88 -22.46
N VAL A 59 48.62 20.59 -23.24
CA VAL A 59 49.04 21.17 -24.56
C VAL A 59 50.10 22.25 -24.37
N VAL A 60 50.00 23.01 -23.28
CA VAL A 60 50.97 24.09 -22.98
C VAL A 60 52.26 23.53 -22.32
N GLY A 61 52.25 22.26 -21.88
CA GLY A 61 53.42 21.61 -21.29
C GLY A 61 53.47 21.63 -19.74
N GLU A 62 52.40 22.08 -19.09
CA GLU A 62 52.24 22.11 -17.63
C GLU A 62 51.68 20.76 -17.13
N PHE A 63 52.50 19.71 -17.23
CA PHE A 63 52.10 18.33 -16.91
C PHE A 63 51.74 18.12 -15.43
N VAL A 64 52.33 18.89 -14.51
CA VAL A 64 52.05 18.75 -13.08
C VAL A 64 50.65 19.25 -12.76
N ASP A 65 50.26 20.38 -13.31
CA ASP A 65 48.93 20.96 -13.10
C ASP A 65 47.85 20.10 -13.77
N ALA A 66 48.10 19.64 -15.00
CA ALA A 66 47.22 18.70 -15.67
C ALA A 66 47.01 17.41 -14.86
N ALA A 67 48.09 16.87 -14.27
CA ALA A 67 48.02 15.66 -13.43
C ALA A 67 47.25 15.91 -12.12
N ALA A 68 47.42 17.06 -11.48
CA ALA A 68 46.70 17.45 -10.26
C ALA A 68 45.19 17.58 -10.51
N ILE A 69 44.78 18.27 -11.59
CA ILE A 69 43.40 18.43 -11.98
C ILE A 69 42.76 17.04 -12.27
N MET A 70 43.47 16.21 -13.02
CA MET A 70 42.98 14.86 -13.38
C MET A 70 42.84 13.98 -12.12
N ALA A 71 43.76 14.08 -11.15
CA ALA A 71 43.66 13.33 -9.89
C ALA A 71 42.43 13.73 -9.08
N ILE A 72 42.07 15.01 -9.04
CA ILE A 72 40.86 15.51 -8.37
C ILE A 72 39.62 14.98 -9.08
N VAL A 73 39.54 15.09 -10.41
CA VAL A 73 38.41 14.61 -11.21
C VAL A 73 38.20 13.10 -11.01
N ILE A 74 39.26 12.30 -11.08
CA ILE A 74 39.20 10.85 -10.87
C ILE A 74 38.75 10.51 -9.44
N THR A 75 39.31 11.19 -8.43
CA THR A 75 38.93 10.96 -7.02
C THR A 75 37.44 11.25 -6.78
N ASN A 76 36.94 12.37 -7.30
CA ASN A 76 35.53 12.73 -7.20
C ASN A 76 34.62 11.71 -7.94
N ALA A 77 35.01 11.26 -9.13
CA ALA A 77 34.28 10.25 -9.86
C ALA A 77 34.22 8.90 -9.11
N ILE A 78 35.35 8.46 -8.53
CA ILE A 78 35.38 7.22 -7.71
C ILE A 78 34.47 7.35 -6.50
N LEU A 79 34.51 8.46 -5.78
CA LEU A 79 33.66 8.70 -4.61
C LEU A 79 32.18 8.70 -4.98
N GLY A 80 31.79 9.36 -6.06
CA GLY A 80 30.41 9.39 -6.57
C GLY A 80 29.90 8.00 -6.94
N VAL A 81 30.66 7.26 -7.73
CA VAL A 81 30.29 5.89 -8.14
C VAL A 81 30.20 4.93 -6.95
N LEU A 82 31.13 4.98 -6.00
CA LEU A 82 31.11 4.12 -4.80
C LEU A 82 29.88 4.39 -3.92
N GLN A 83 29.47 5.63 -3.79
CA GLN A 83 28.29 6.00 -2.99
C GLN A 83 27.00 5.51 -3.63
N GLU A 84 26.86 5.69 -4.93
CA GLU A 84 25.66 5.29 -5.67
C GLU A 84 25.52 3.76 -5.75
N TRP A 85 26.64 3.06 -5.98
CA TRP A 85 26.66 1.60 -5.99
C TRP A 85 26.32 0.96 -4.63
N ARG A 86 26.75 1.56 -3.51
CA ARG A 86 26.37 1.09 -2.16
C ARG A 86 24.88 1.27 -1.88
N ALA A 87 24.29 2.38 -2.32
CA ALA A 87 22.88 2.65 -2.14
C ALA A 87 22.00 1.62 -2.90
N GLU A 88 22.38 1.26 -4.12
CA GLU A 88 21.63 0.32 -4.96
C GLU A 88 21.68 -1.12 -4.43
N ARG A 89 22.82 -1.54 -3.90
CA ARG A 89 23.01 -2.92 -3.39
C ARG A 89 22.20 -3.24 -2.14
N SER A 90 21.97 -2.25 -1.27
CA SER A 90 21.14 -2.41 -0.07
C SER A 90 19.65 -2.63 -0.39
N LEU A 91 19.19 -2.15 -1.53
CA LEU A 91 17.82 -2.30 -2.03
C LEU A 91 17.53 -3.69 -2.59
N GLN A 92 18.49 -4.31 -3.29
CA GLN A 92 18.31 -5.63 -3.91
C GLN A 92 18.14 -6.76 -2.87
N ALA A 93 18.75 -6.63 -1.70
CA ALA A 93 18.66 -7.63 -0.65
C ALA A 93 17.24 -7.76 -0.06
N LEU A 94 16.49 -6.65 0.04
CA LEU A 94 15.11 -6.62 0.57
C LEU A 94 14.06 -7.18 -0.39
N LYS A 95 14.31 -7.12 -1.71
CA LYS A 95 13.35 -7.56 -2.73
C LYS A 95 13.22 -9.08 -2.90
N ARG A 96 14.21 -9.87 -2.42
CA ARG A 96 14.26 -11.33 -2.62
C ARG A 96 13.44 -12.17 -1.64
N MET A 97 12.79 -11.57 -0.65
CA MET A 97 12.19 -12.30 0.48
C MET A 97 10.75 -12.78 0.28
N ALA A 98 10.06 -12.52 -0.83
CA ALA A 98 8.67 -12.97 -1.03
C ALA A 98 8.32 -13.21 -2.51
N ALA A 99 8.62 -14.38 -3.01
CA ALA A 99 7.99 -14.86 -4.24
C ALA A 99 6.66 -15.54 -3.88
N PRO A 100 5.49 -15.01 -4.27
CA PRO A 100 4.21 -15.66 -4.02
C PRO A 100 4.07 -16.92 -4.84
N ASN A 101 3.32 -17.92 -4.33
CA ASN A 101 2.96 -19.13 -5.05
C ASN A 101 1.55 -19.00 -5.63
N GLY A 102 1.27 -19.73 -6.73
CA GLY A 102 -0.06 -19.82 -7.33
C GLY A 102 -0.47 -21.29 -7.48
N THR A 103 -1.75 -21.58 -7.26
CA THR A 103 -2.33 -22.90 -7.47
C THR A 103 -2.93 -22.99 -8.87
N VAL A 104 -2.46 -23.91 -9.68
CA VAL A 104 -2.85 -24.08 -11.10
C VAL A 104 -3.40 -25.47 -11.37
N ILE A 105 -4.22 -25.57 -12.43
CA ILE A 105 -4.64 -26.83 -13.02
C ILE A 105 -3.89 -27.01 -14.35
N ARG A 106 -3.04 -28.01 -14.43
CA ARG A 106 -2.31 -28.41 -15.64
C ARG A 106 -2.47 -29.91 -15.87
N GLY A 107 -2.85 -30.31 -17.09
CA GLY A 107 -3.08 -31.71 -17.43
C GLY A 107 -4.11 -32.41 -16.53
N GLY A 108 -5.16 -31.71 -16.10
CA GLY A 108 -6.19 -32.22 -15.20
C GLY A 108 -5.77 -32.34 -13.73
N HIS A 109 -4.54 -31.95 -13.37
CA HIS A 109 -4.03 -32.03 -11.99
C HIS A 109 -3.80 -30.65 -11.40
N GLN A 110 -4.31 -30.47 -10.16
CA GLN A 110 -4.06 -29.26 -9.38
C GLN A 110 -2.67 -29.33 -8.73
N SER A 111 -1.86 -28.29 -8.92
CA SER A 111 -0.52 -28.17 -8.34
C SER A 111 -0.21 -26.74 -7.93
N THR A 112 0.62 -26.58 -6.91
CA THR A 112 1.11 -25.25 -6.48
C THR A 112 2.47 -25.00 -7.09
N ILE A 113 2.60 -23.91 -7.83
CA ILE A 113 3.85 -23.52 -8.51
C ILE A 113 4.26 -22.09 -8.09
N PRO A 114 5.56 -21.75 -8.17
CA PRO A 114 6.00 -20.36 -8.06
C PRO A 114 5.28 -19.49 -9.09
N SER A 115 4.74 -18.34 -8.66
CA SER A 115 3.99 -17.44 -9.58
C SER A 115 4.82 -16.96 -10.76
N GLU A 116 6.16 -16.96 -10.66
CA GLU A 116 7.05 -16.67 -11.79
C GLU A 116 6.92 -17.64 -12.98
N GLN A 117 6.42 -18.86 -12.73
CA GLN A 117 6.23 -19.89 -13.76
C GLN A 117 4.83 -19.85 -14.41
N LEU A 118 3.98 -18.90 -14.02
CA LEU A 118 2.68 -18.71 -14.64
C LEU A 118 2.82 -18.12 -16.05
N VAL A 119 1.99 -18.63 -16.96
CA VAL A 119 1.95 -18.19 -18.35
C VAL A 119 0.53 -17.85 -18.79
N PRO A 120 0.34 -16.97 -19.78
CA PRO A 120 -0.97 -16.73 -20.37
C PRO A 120 -1.62 -18.04 -20.85
N GLY A 121 -2.84 -18.28 -20.37
CA GLY A 121 -3.59 -19.52 -20.63
C GLY A 121 -3.57 -20.54 -19.50
N ASP A 122 -2.79 -20.37 -18.43
CA ASP A 122 -2.90 -21.20 -17.23
C ASP A 122 -4.26 -21.05 -16.56
N LEU A 123 -4.80 -22.13 -16.02
CA LEU A 123 -5.95 -22.10 -15.13
C LEU A 123 -5.49 -21.96 -13.69
N VAL A 124 -5.91 -20.89 -13.03
CA VAL A 124 -5.56 -20.59 -11.63
C VAL A 124 -6.79 -20.78 -10.76
N VAL A 125 -6.61 -21.51 -9.66
CA VAL A 125 -7.62 -21.69 -8.63
C VAL A 125 -7.40 -20.64 -7.53
N LEU A 126 -8.46 -19.90 -7.22
CA LEU A 126 -8.50 -18.87 -6.19
C LEU A 126 -9.36 -19.34 -5.02
N THR A 127 -8.84 -19.21 -3.81
CA THR A 127 -9.56 -19.45 -2.55
C THR A 127 -9.29 -18.31 -1.58
N ALA A 128 -10.17 -18.13 -0.61
CA ALA A 128 -10.01 -17.10 0.41
C ALA A 128 -8.61 -17.17 1.08
N GLY A 129 -7.95 -16.03 1.23
CA GLY A 129 -6.58 -15.90 1.73
C GLY A 129 -5.50 -15.94 0.64
N ASN A 130 -5.83 -16.29 -0.62
CA ASN A 130 -4.84 -16.31 -1.69
C ASN A 130 -4.55 -14.90 -2.22
N ASN A 131 -3.29 -14.63 -2.52
CA ASN A 131 -2.92 -13.51 -3.39
C ASN A 131 -3.20 -13.90 -4.85
N VAL A 132 -3.76 -12.98 -5.63
CA VAL A 132 -3.94 -13.17 -7.06
C VAL A 132 -2.59 -13.06 -7.77
N PRO A 133 -2.09 -14.16 -8.40
CA PRO A 133 -0.69 -14.23 -8.84
C PRO A 133 -0.43 -13.65 -10.22
N ALA A 134 -1.46 -13.42 -11.03
CA ALA A 134 -1.41 -12.86 -12.37
C ALA A 134 -2.75 -12.19 -12.71
N ASP A 135 -2.87 -11.47 -13.82
CA ASP A 135 -4.17 -10.97 -14.25
C ASP A 135 -5.00 -12.10 -14.87
N LEU A 136 -6.21 -12.28 -14.35
CA LEU A 136 -7.09 -13.41 -14.67
C LEU A 136 -8.41 -12.92 -15.26
N ARG A 137 -8.93 -13.64 -16.25
CA ARG A 137 -10.35 -13.64 -16.62
C ARG A 137 -11.03 -14.76 -15.87
N LEU A 138 -11.98 -14.44 -15.01
CA LEU A 138 -12.73 -15.41 -14.24
C LEU A 138 -13.62 -16.26 -15.15
N ILE A 139 -13.61 -17.58 -14.93
CA ILE A 139 -14.40 -18.59 -15.62
C ILE A 139 -15.52 -19.06 -14.68
N GLU A 140 -15.18 -19.23 -13.40
CA GLU A 140 -16.08 -19.60 -12.33
C GLU A 140 -15.87 -18.69 -11.13
N SER A 141 -16.96 -18.28 -10.50
CA SER A 141 -16.93 -17.52 -9.25
C SER A 141 -18.09 -17.98 -8.36
N VAL A 142 -17.78 -18.41 -7.15
CA VAL A 142 -18.75 -18.79 -6.12
C VAL A 142 -18.55 -17.87 -4.94
N ASN A 143 -19.41 -16.87 -4.82
CA ASN A 143 -19.34 -15.82 -3.79
C ASN A 143 -17.93 -15.18 -3.67
N LEU A 144 -17.22 -15.11 -4.79
CA LEU A 144 -15.84 -14.64 -4.83
C LEU A 144 -15.76 -13.13 -4.58
N ARG A 145 -15.02 -12.72 -3.55
CA ARG A 145 -14.71 -11.33 -3.25
C ARG A 145 -13.21 -11.11 -3.23
N ILE A 146 -12.79 -10.03 -3.85
CA ILE A 146 -11.38 -9.68 -3.96
C ILE A 146 -11.17 -8.25 -3.45
N GLN A 147 -10.23 -8.09 -2.53
CA GLN A 147 -9.78 -6.78 -2.09
C GLN A 147 -8.80 -6.21 -3.11
N GLU A 148 -9.21 -5.14 -3.77
CA GLU A 148 -8.47 -4.49 -4.84
C GLU A 148 -7.89 -3.12 -4.44
N ALA A 149 -7.74 -2.88 -3.15
CA ALA A 149 -7.23 -1.62 -2.59
C ALA A 149 -5.88 -1.20 -3.19
N SER A 150 -5.01 -2.16 -3.52
CA SER A 150 -3.71 -1.91 -4.14
C SER A 150 -3.79 -1.28 -5.54
N LEU A 151 -4.95 -1.40 -6.22
CA LEU A 151 -5.19 -0.87 -7.57
C LEU A 151 -6.20 0.26 -7.59
N THR A 152 -7.25 0.18 -6.76
CA THR A 152 -8.37 1.13 -6.75
C THR A 152 -8.30 2.15 -5.62
N GLY A 153 -7.54 1.84 -4.56
CA GLY A 153 -7.51 2.62 -3.32
C GLY A 153 -8.69 2.35 -2.38
N GLU A 154 -9.69 1.56 -2.83
CA GLU A 154 -10.88 1.25 -2.05
C GLU A 154 -10.66 0.00 -1.19
N SER A 155 -10.90 0.11 0.12
CA SER A 155 -10.71 -1.00 1.06
C SER A 155 -11.87 -2.00 1.11
N THR A 156 -13.00 -1.68 0.47
CA THR A 156 -14.14 -2.60 0.41
C THR A 156 -13.88 -3.68 -0.65
N PRO A 157 -13.96 -4.97 -0.30
CA PRO A 157 -13.82 -6.04 -1.28
C PRO A 157 -14.88 -5.98 -2.38
N VAL A 158 -14.47 -6.24 -3.62
CA VAL A 158 -15.33 -6.22 -4.80
C VAL A 158 -15.93 -7.60 -5.04
N ASP A 159 -17.24 -7.69 -5.17
CA ASP A 159 -17.94 -8.92 -5.57
C ASP A 159 -17.62 -9.27 -7.02
N LYS A 160 -17.14 -10.49 -7.26
CA LYS A 160 -16.75 -10.95 -8.60
C LYS A 160 -17.80 -11.84 -9.22
N ASN A 161 -18.07 -11.60 -10.51
CA ASN A 161 -19.06 -12.35 -11.29
C ASN A 161 -18.44 -12.82 -12.62
N ALA A 162 -18.11 -14.10 -12.71
CA ALA A 162 -17.50 -14.71 -13.89
C ALA A 162 -18.37 -14.60 -15.15
N SER A 163 -19.70 -14.60 -15.01
CA SER A 163 -20.65 -14.54 -16.13
C SER A 163 -20.93 -13.11 -16.64
N ALA A 164 -20.43 -12.09 -15.96
CA ALA A 164 -20.64 -10.72 -16.38
C ALA A 164 -19.99 -10.43 -17.74
N ILE A 165 -20.73 -9.78 -18.63
CA ILE A 165 -20.24 -9.24 -19.89
C ILE A 165 -20.11 -7.74 -19.70
N LEU A 166 -18.92 -7.24 -19.84
CA LEU A 166 -18.57 -5.86 -19.56
C LEU A 166 -18.02 -5.17 -20.82
N ASP A 167 -18.19 -3.87 -20.90
CA ASP A 167 -17.59 -3.06 -21.97
C ASP A 167 -16.07 -3.05 -21.87
N ALA A 168 -15.39 -2.92 -23.03
CA ALA A 168 -13.93 -2.96 -23.10
C ALA A 168 -13.26 -1.80 -22.32
N ASP A 169 -13.93 -0.64 -22.26
CA ASP A 169 -13.41 0.58 -21.62
C ASP A 169 -13.83 0.74 -20.15
N MET A 170 -14.40 -0.34 -19.54
CA MET A 170 -14.81 -0.32 -18.14
C MET A 170 -13.61 -0.01 -17.21
N PRO A 171 -13.75 0.90 -16.24
CA PRO A 171 -12.73 1.15 -15.22
C PRO A 171 -12.31 -0.11 -14.48
N LEU A 172 -11.06 -0.19 -14.00
CA LEU A 172 -10.52 -1.39 -13.34
C LEU A 172 -11.38 -1.87 -12.15
N GLY A 173 -11.81 -0.96 -11.29
CA GLY A 173 -12.62 -1.27 -10.12
C GLY A 173 -14.00 -1.86 -10.43
N ASP A 174 -14.52 -1.60 -11.64
CA ASP A 174 -15.84 -2.07 -12.08
C ASP A 174 -15.75 -3.39 -12.87
N ARG A 175 -14.53 -3.91 -13.13
CA ARG A 175 -14.33 -5.18 -13.87
C ARG A 175 -14.58 -6.39 -12.96
N THR A 176 -15.85 -6.66 -12.71
CA THR A 176 -16.27 -7.76 -11.83
C THR A 176 -15.94 -9.15 -12.37
N ASN A 177 -15.67 -9.29 -13.67
CA ASN A 177 -15.35 -10.55 -14.33
C ASN A 177 -13.85 -10.87 -14.40
N SER A 178 -13.01 -10.08 -13.75
CA SER A 178 -11.55 -10.17 -13.78
C SER A 178 -10.98 -10.11 -12.36
N ALA A 179 -9.81 -10.71 -12.17
CA ALA A 179 -9.01 -10.59 -10.97
C ALA A 179 -7.60 -10.14 -11.35
N PHE A 180 -6.98 -9.29 -10.55
CA PHE A 180 -5.74 -8.61 -10.89
C PHE A 180 -4.59 -8.97 -9.97
N THR A 181 -3.39 -9.04 -10.52
CA THR A 181 -2.15 -9.24 -9.76
C THR A 181 -2.03 -8.24 -8.59
N GLY A 182 -1.58 -8.74 -7.42
CA GLY A 182 -1.34 -7.89 -6.24
C GLY A 182 -2.59 -7.58 -5.42
N THR A 183 -3.71 -8.24 -5.72
CA THR A 183 -4.95 -8.20 -4.95
C THR A 183 -5.12 -9.47 -4.12
N VAL A 184 -6.02 -9.47 -3.14
CA VAL A 184 -6.20 -10.58 -2.19
C VAL A 184 -7.64 -11.07 -2.22
N VAL A 185 -7.82 -12.39 -2.33
CA VAL A 185 -9.13 -13.04 -2.20
C VAL A 185 -9.54 -13.02 -0.73
N THR A 186 -10.61 -12.30 -0.41
CA THR A 186 -11.11 -12.18 0.96
C THR A 186 -12.20 -13.20 1.28
N TYR A 187 -12.97 -13.61 0.26
CA TYR A 187 -14.09 -14.53 0.46
C TYR A 187 -14.37 -15.38 -0.78
N GLY A 188 -14.95 -16.58 -0.57
CA GLY A 188 -15.40 -17.46 -1.64
C GLY A 188 -14.26 -18.16 -2.38
N ARG A 189 -14.59 -18.66 -3.57
CA ARG A 189 -13.65 -19.36 -4.46
C ARG A 189 -13.97 -19.07 -5.92
N GLY A 190 -12.98 -19.25 -6.77
CA GLY A 190 -13.15 -19.11 -8.21
C GLY A 190 -12.03 -19.73 -8.99
N THR A 191 -12.24 -19.88 -10.29
CA THR A 191 -11.23 -20.30 -11.25
C THR A 191 -11.13 -19.25 -12.34
N GLY A 192 -9.89 -18.90 -12.72
CA GLY A 192 -9.65 -17.94 -13.78
C GLY A 192 -8.55 -18.39 -14.72
N ILE A 193 -8.61 -17.91 -15.96
CA ILE A 193 -7.56 -18.12 -16.96
C ILE A 193 -6.63 -16.92 -16.95
N VAL A 194 -5.32 -17.17 -16.93
CA VAL A 194 -4.29 -16.12 -16.99
C VAL A 194 -4.38 -15.41 -18.34
N THR A 195 -4.61 -14.11 -18.31
CA THR A 195 -4.68 -13.25 -19.50
C THR A 195 -3.41 -12.45 -19.73
N ALA A 196 -2.75 -12.03 -18.65
CA ALA A 196 -1.51 -11.26 -18.70
C ALA A 196 -0.59 -11.61 -17.54
N THR A 197 0.72 -11.51 -17.79
CA THR A 197 1.79 -11.80 -16.83
C THR A 197 2.83 -10.69 -16.82
N GLY A 198 3.55 -10.50 -15.73
CA GLY A 198 4.67 -9.57 -15.57
C GLY A 198 4.32 -8.13 -15.94
N MET A 199 5.09 -7.53 -16.82
CA MET A 199 4.91 -6.13 -17.27
C MET A 199 3.65 -5.88 -18.09
N PHE A 200 2.94 -6.92 -18.51
CA PHE A 200 1.69 -6.82 -19.25
C PHE A 200 0.45 -6.86 -18.35
N THR A 201 0.61 -7.14 -17.04
CA THR A 201 -0.46 -7.02 -16.05
C THR A 201 -0.82 -5.55 -15.81
N GLN A 202 -2.00 -5.28 -15.23
CA GLN A 202 -2.38 -3.92 -14.85
C GLN A 202 -1.37 -3.29 -13.90
N PHE A 203 -0.88 -4.08 -12.94
CA PHE A 203 0.19 -3.66 -12.04
C PHE A 203 1.51 -3.39 -12.77
N GLY A 204 1.82 -4.21 -13.78
CA GLY A 204 2.98 -4.02 -14.68
C GLY A 204 2.88 -2.75 -15.52
N LEU A 205 1.68 -2.40 -16.01
CA LEU A 205 1.44 -1.15 -16.75
C LEU A 205 1.65 0.07 -15.85
N ILE A 206 1.17 0.04 -14.60
CA ILE A 206 1.43 1.09 -13.59
C ILE A 206 2.94 1.19 -13.34
N ALA A 207 3.63 0.07 -13.12
CA ALA A 207 5.06 0.05 -12.93
C ALA A 207 5.83 0.64 -14.12
N LYS A 208 5.38 0.37 -15.35
CA LYS A 208 5.94 0.96 -16.57
C LYS A 208 5.71 2.46 -16.65
N MET A 209 4.52 2.96 -16.31
CA MET A 209 4.25 4.40 -16.24
C MET A 209 5.13 5.09 -15.21
N LEU A 210 5.31 4.49 -14.04
CA LEU A 210 6.20 5.00 -13.00
C LEU A 210 7.67 4.98 -13.41
N SER A 211 8.11 3.97 -14.16
CA SER A 211 9.50 3.88 -14.65
C SER A 211 9.80 4.85 -15.80
N ALA A 212 8.78 5.29 -16.53
CA ALA A 212 8.91 6.29 -17.59
C ALA A 212 9.03 7.73 -17.06
N VAL A 213 8.73 7.97 -15.79
CA VAL A 213 8.95 9.26 -15.14
C VAL A 213 10.45 9.44 -14.96
N THR A 214 11.04 10.33 -15.76
CA THR A 214 12.43 10.75 -15.62
C THR A 214 12.64 11.33 -14.22
N THR A 215 13.75 10.96 -13.58
CA THR A 215 14.11 11.51 -12.26
C THR A 215 14.33 13.01 -12.42
N GLU A 216 13.42 13.83 -11.92
CA GLU A 216 13.62 15.28 -11.89
C GLU A 216 14.78 15.62 -10.96
N GLU A 217 15.57 16.62 -11.36
CA GLU A 217 16.61 17.19 -10.50
C GLU A 217 15.98 17.80 -9.25
N THR A 218 16.63 17.60 -8.10
CA THR A 218 16.17 18.25 -6.86
C THR A 218 16.33 19.76 -6.93
N PRO A 219 15.56 20.53 -6.14
CA PRO A 219 15.72 21.98 -6.05
C PRO A 219 17.17 22.41 -5.76
N LEU A 220 17.90 21.67 -4.92
CA LEU A 220 19.30 21.94 -4.60
C LEU A 220 20.20 21.68 -5.81
N GLN A 221 20.03 20.56 -6.50
CA GLN A 221 20.79 20.23 -7.71
C GLN A 221 20.60 21.30 -8.78
N ARG A 222 19.36 21.75 -9.01
CA ARG A 222 19.05 22.83 -9.96
C ARG A 222 19.73 24.14 -9.56
N ARG A 223 19.61 24.55 -8.28
CA ARG A 223 20.28 25.78 -7.77
C ARG A 223 21.78 25.69 -7.83
N LEU A 224 22.39 24.52 -7.55
CA LEU A 224 23.81 24.30 -7.67
C LEU A 224 24.27 24.38 -9.12
N GLY A 225 23.50 23.82 -10.05
CA GLY A 225 23.75 23.94 -11.49
C GLY A 225 23.67 25.40 -11.98
N GLU A 226 22.70 26.18 -11.49
CA GLU A 226 22.59 27.62 -11.77
C GLU A 226 23.77 28.40 -11.18
N LEU A 227 24.12 28.14 -9.93
CA LEU A 227 25.29 28.77 -9.26
C LEU A 227 26.57 28.43 -10.02
N GLY A 228 26.76 27.15 -10.39
CA GLY A 228 27.90 26.70 -11.18
C GLY A 228 28.02 27.43 -12.53
N ARG A 229 26.91 27.63 -13.21
CA ARG A 229 26.84 28.41 -14.48
C ARG A 229 27.19 29.87 -14.26
N VAL A 230 26.62 30.51 -13.25
CA VAL A 230 26.90 31.94 -12.93
C VAL A 230 28.36 32.13 -12.55
N LEU A 231 28.90 31.30 -11.66
CA LEU A 231 30.31 31.38 -11.25
C LEU A 231 31.26 31.07 -12.40
N GLY A 232 30.98 30.03 -13.20
CA GLY A 232 31.78 29.67 -14.38
C GLY A 232 31.77 30.76 -15.44
N THR A 233 30.59 31.34 -15.73
CA THR A 233 30.51 32.48 -16.67
C THR A 233 31.23 33.70 -16.13
N GLY A 234 31.07 34.01 -14.84
CA GLY A 234 31.77 35.11 -14.17
C GLY A 234 33.28 34.92 -14.21
N ALA A 235 33.77 33.71 -13.92
CA ALA A 235 35.20 33.37 -14.03
C ALA A 235 35.73 33.57 -15.46
N LEU A 236 35.00 33.08 -16.48
CA LEU A 236 35.39 33.27 -17.88
C LEU A 236 35.46 34.75 -18.28
N VAL A 237 34.51 35.57 -17.82
CA VAL A 237 34.54 37.02 -18.07
C VAL A 237 35.76 37.68 -17.40
N VAL A 238 36.01 37.35 -16.14
CA VAL A 238 37.19 37.89 -15.40
C VAL A 238 38.47 37.43 -16.07
N CYS A 239 38.58 36.17 -16.46
CA CYS A 239 39.77 35.65 -17.16
C CYS A 239 40.00 36.32 -18.52
N GLY A 240 38.89 36.50 -19.28
CA GLY A 240 38.96 37.24 -20.54
C GLY A 240 39.46 38.70 -20.34
N LEU A 241 38.98 39.35 -19.28
CA LEU A 241 39.37 40.70 -18.93
C LEU A 241 40.84 40.76 -18.49
N VAL A 242 41.31 39.84 -17.62
CA VAL A 242 42.71 39.72 -17.19
C VAL A 242 43.61 39.47 -18.40
N PHE A 243 43.23 38.56 -19.29
CA PHE A 243 43.95 38.28 -20.52
C PHE A 243 44.05 39.53 -21.40
N LEU A 244 42.95 40.23 -21.67
CA LEU A 244 42.91 41.44 -22.51
C LEU A 244 43.74 42.57 -21.87
N VAL A 245 43.64 42.79 -20.57
CA VAL A 245 44.45 43.81 -19.88
C VAL A 245 45.92 43.43 -19.92
N GLY A 246 46.27 42.16 -19.71
CA GLY A 246 47.64 41.66 -19.83
C GLY A 246 48.21 41.86 -21.23
N VAL A 247 47.45 41.50 -22.25
CA VAL A 247 47.84 41.75 -23.68
C VAL A 247 48.07 43.23 -23.92
N ALA A 248 47.16 44.09 -23.46
CA ALA A 248 47.30 45.54 -23.69
C ALA A 248 48.50 46.16 -22.95
N ARG A 249 48.91 45.57 -21.82
CA ARG A 249 49.99 46.06 -20.97
C ARG A 249 51.36 45.49 -21.33
N ASP A 250 51.41 44.18 -21.62
CA ASP A 250 52.69 43.45 -21.71
C ASP A 250 53.09 43.11 -23.13
N THR A 251 52.30 43.51 -24.15
CA THR A 251 52.59 43.35 -25.57
C THR A 251 52.43 44.66 -26.34
N ASP A 252 53.22 44.81 -27.42
CA ASP A 252 53.13 45.99 -28.26
C ASP A 252 52.10 45.82 -29.40
N LEU A 253 50.85 46.32 -29.17
CA LEU A 253 49.75 46.29 -30.13
C LEU A 253 50.05 47.02 -31.43
N SER A 254 51.10 47.92 -31.46
CA SER A 254 51.47 48.62 -32.70
C SER A 254 52.01 47.66 -33.76
N VAL A 255 52.64 46.55 -33.34
CA VAL A 255 53.14 45.48 -34.22
C VAL A 255 51.98 44.78 -34.99
N ALA A 256 50.84 44.58 -34.31
CA ALA A 256 49.68 44.00 -34.96
C ALA A 256 49.10 44.89 -36.08
N LEU A 257 49.13 46.21 -35.85
CA LEU A 257 48.64 47.21 -36.81
C LEU A 257 49.63 47.45 -37.96
N SER A 258 50.92 47.33 -37.72
CA SER A 258 51.97 47.64 -38.72
C SER A 258 52.47 46.44 -39.53
N ALA A 259 52.65 45.30 -38.88
CA ALA A 259 53.20 44.06 -39.46
C ALA A 259 52.21 42.88 -39.63
N GLY A 260 50.96 43.07 -39.21
CA GLY A 260 49.92 42.07 -39.32
C GLY A 260 49.87 41.10 -38.13
N LEU A 261 48.73 40.40 -37.97
CA LEU A 261 48.43 39.53 -36.82
C LEU A 261 49.41 38.35 -36.68
N SER A 262 49.87 37.77 -37.80
CA SER A 262 50.81 36.64 -37.78
C SER A 262 52.20 37.04 -37.20
N SER A 263 52.69 38.21 -37.57
CA SER A 263 53.95 38.78 -37.06
C SER A 263 53.83 39.13 -35.58
N TYR A 264 52.70 39.69 -35.17
CA TYR A 264 52.41 39.96 -33.76
C TYR A 264 52.38 38.69 -32.92
N LEU A 265 51.65 37.64 -33.35
CA LEU A 265 51.57 36.37 -32.67
C LEU A 265 52.96 35.70 -32.50
N SER A 266 53.77 35.70 -33.56
CA SER A 266 55.11 35.12 -33.49
C SER A 266 56.09 35.94 -32.61
N ALA A 267 55.98 37.29 -32.61
CA ALA A 267 56.83 38.15 -31.78
C ALA A 267 56.52 38.05 -30.28
N HIS A 268 55.27 37.86 -29.93
CA HIS A 268 54.78 37.85 -28.52
C HIS A 268 54.31 36.49 -28.04
N GLN A 269 54.63 35.39 -28.74
CA GLN A 269 54.13 34.05 -28.45
C GLN A 269 54.28 33.64 -26.98
N ASN A 270 55.46 33.82 -26.37
CA ASN A 270 55.72 33.45 -24.99
C ASN A 270 54.89 34.28 -24.00
N ALA A 271 54.81 35.59 -24.20
CA ALA A 271 54.01 36.48 -23.36
C ALA A 271 52.52 36.15 -23.44
N LEU A 272 51.99 35.86 -24.65
CA LEU A 272 50.62 35.48 -24.85
C LEU A 272 50.29 34.14 -24.18
N ILE A 273 51.20 33.15 -24.23
CA ILE A 273 51.05 31.86 -23.55
C ILE A 273 51.03 32.07 -22.04
N GLU A 274 51.95 32.86 -21.47
CA GLU A 274 52.03 33.13 -20.04
C GLU A 274 50.76 33.83 -19.52
N LEU A 275 50.30 34.86 -20.22
CA LEU A 275 49.04 35.55 -19.90
C LEU A 275 47.83 34.64 -19.99
N PHE A 276 47.81 33.78 -21.00
CA PHE A 276 46.72 32.80 -21.17
C PHE A 276 46.71 31.75 -20.05
N MET A 277 47.89 31.25 -19.67
CA MET A 277 48.05 30.33 -18.54
C MET A 277 47.62 30.97 -17.22
N THR A 278 48.01 32.22 -16.98
CA THR A 278 47.59 32.97 -15.79
C THR A 278 46.06 33.12 -15.73
N ALA A 279 45.46 33.46 -16.87
CA ALA A 279 44.01 33.58 -16.97
C ALA A 279 43.31 32.24 -16.68
N ILE A 280 43.82 31.13 -17.21
CA ILE A 280 43.26 29.78 -16.97
C ILE A 280 43.43 29.36 -15.51
N SER A 281 44.61 29.54 -14.93
CA SER A 281 44.87 29.22 -13.53
C SER A 281 43.91 29.97 -12.60
N LEU A 282 43.62 31.25 -12.92
CA LEU A 282 42.64 32.05 -12.20
C LEU A 282 41.21 31.48 -12.38
N ALA A 283 40.85 31.02 -13.59
CA ALA A 283 39.54 30.39 -13.85
C ALA A 283 39.37 29.13 -13.02
N ILE A 284 40.38 28.27 -12.99
CA ILE A 284 40.35 27.01 -12.21
C ILE A 284 40.21 27.31 -10.72
N ALA A 285 40.98 28.26 -10.21
CA ALA A 285 40.93 28.67 -8.78
C ALA A 285 39.55 29.25 -8.37
N ALA A 286 38.80 29.82 -9.30
CA ALA A 286 37.48 30.38 -9.05
C ALA A 286 36.36 29.33 -9.00
N VAL A 287 36.61 28.07 -9.41
CA VAL A 287 35.62 26.99 -9.43
C VAL A 287 35.55 26.30 -8.07
N PRO A 288 34.40 26.26 -7.40
CA PRO A 288 34.24 25.60 -6.10
C PRO A 288 34.13 24.07 -6.25
N GLU A 289 35.26 23.39 -6.46
CA GLU A 289 35.34 21.95 -6.74
C GLU A 289 34.80 21.06 -5.62
N GLY A 290 34.93 21.53 -4.36
CA GLY A 290 34.46 20.78 -3.18
C GLY A 290 32.96 20.81 -2.94
N LEU A 291 32.19 21.67 -3.64
CA LEU A 291 30.77 21.88 -3.34
C LEU A 291 29.92 20.64 -3.58
N PRO A 292 30.01 19.91 -4.71
CA PRO A 292 29.25 18.67 -4.92
C PRO A 292 29.58 17.59 -3.89
N ALA A 293 30.85 17.43 -3.53
CA ALA A 293 31.31 16.46 -2.53
C ALA A 293 30.72 16.76 -1.14
N VAL A 294 30.75 18.03 -0.71
CA VAL A 294 30.17 18.45 0.57
C VAL A 294 28.67 18.18 0.62
N VAL A 295 27.95 18.51 -0.44
CA VAL A 295 26.50 18.25 -0.53
C VAL A 295 26.22 16.76 -0.40
N THR A 296 26.93 15.91 -1.13
CA THR A 296 26.76 14.46 -1.09
C THR A 296 27.04 13.90 0.31
N ILE A 297 28.09 14.37 0.98
CA ILE A 297 28.39 13.96 2.36
C ILE A 297 27.27 14.38 3.32
N VAL A 298 26.78 15.61 3.22
CA VAL A 298 25.69 16.11 4.08
C VAL A 298 24.41 15.30 3.87
N LEU A 299 24.04 15.01 2.61
CA LEU A 299 22.87 14.17 2.29
C LEU A 299 23.06 12.75 2.81
N ALA A 300 24.25 12.15 2.69
CA ALA A 300 24.57 10.83 3.22
C ALA A 300 24.44 10.77 4.75
N LEU A 301 24.94 11.78 5.47
CA LEU A 301 24.77 11.91 6.92
C LEU A 301 23.30 12.09 7.29
N GLY A 302 22.54 12.87 6.51
CA GLY A 302 21.10 13.02 6.66
C GLY A 302 20.38 11.68 6.53
N MET A 303 20.67 10.92 5.48
CA MET A 303 20.11 9.57 5.26
C MET A 303 20.45 8.62 6.42
N GLN A 304 21.70 8.61 6.90
CA GLN A 304 22.08 7.77 8.04
C GLN A 304 21.29 8.11 9.32
N ARG A 305 21.01 9.39 9.57
CA ARG A 305 20.16 9.80 10.70
C ARG A 305 18.71 9.34 10.53
N MET A 306 18.18 9.37 9.31
CA MET A 306 16.82 8.93 9.00
C MET A 306 16.68 7.41 9.16
N VAL A 307 17.64 6.63 8.67
CA VAL A 307 17.68 5.16 8.87
C VAL A 307 17.66 4.80 10.36
N ARG A 308 18.40 5.53 11.21
CA ARG A 308 18.33 5.35 12.67
C ARG A 308 16.97 5.66 13.30
N ARG A 309 16.10 6.35 12.58
CA ARG A 309 14.71 6.66 12.95
C ARG A 309 13.71 5.78 12.18
N HIS A 310 14.14 4.64 11.63
CA HIS A 310 13.34 3.70 10.85
C HIS A 310 12.74 4.30 9.57
N ALA A 311 13.26 5.44 9.10
CA ALA A 311 12.87 6.03 7.82
C ALA A 311 13.81 5.52 6.72
N LEU A 312 13.35 4.57 5.92
CA LEU A 312 14.10 3.98 4.82
C LEU A 312 13.96 4.85 3.56
N LEU A 313 15.04 5.45 3.12
CA LEU A 313 15.09 6.24 1.90
C LEU A 313 15.75 5.45 0.77
N ARG A 314 15.14 5.48 -0.39
CA ARG A 314 15.62 4.76 -1.59
C ARG A 314 16.70 5.54 -2.36
N ARG A 315 16.76 6.87 -2.24
CA ARG A 315 17.67 7.74 -2.99
C ARG A 315 18.15 8.89 -2.10
N LEU A 316 19.42 9.30 -2.25
CA LEU A 316 19.99 10.44 -1.54
C LEU A 316 19.21 11.75 -1.72
N PRO A 317 18.77 12.10 -2.95
CA PRO A 317 17.98 13.31 -3.18
C PRO A 317 16.65 13.36 -2.40
N ALA A 318 16.08 12.22 -2.02
CA ALA A 318 14.84 12.17 -1.25
C ALA A 318 14.96 12.79 0.15
N VAL A 319 16.19 12.84 0.73
CA VAL A 319 16.47 13.53 2.01
C VAL A 319 16.16 15.02 1.88
N GLU A 320 16.60 15.63 0.79
CA GLU A 320 16.35 17.05 0.51
C GLU A 320 14.87 17.33 0.31
N THR A 321 14.21 16.55 -0.56
CA THR A 321 12.79 16.71 -0.88
C THR A 321 11.94 16.62 0.38
N LEU A 322 12.24 15.65 1.26
CA LEU A 322 11.53 15.52 2.52
C LEU A 322 11.80 16.70 3.47
N GLY A 323 13.05 17.20 3.49
CA GLY A 323 13.43 18.37 4.32
C GLY A 323 12.79 19.69 3.86
N THR A 324 12.35 19.79 2.61
CA THR A 324 11.69 20.98 2.04
C THR A 324 10.16 20.82 1.92
N ALA A 325 9.62 19.66 2.30
CA ALA A 325 8.17 19.42 2.24
C ALA A 325 7.42 20.36 3.20
N THR A 326 6.41 21.04 2.67
CA THR A 326 5.50 21.91 3.43
C THR A 326 4.14 21.26 3.67
N THR A 327 3.83 20.21 2.92
CA THR A 327 2.57 19.50 3.00
C THR A 327 2.82 18.00 2.86
N ILE A 328 2.21 17.21 3.74
CA ILE A 328 2.16 15.76 3.67
C ILE A 328 0.73 15.37 3.34
N CYS A 329 0.53 14.71 2.20
CA CYS A 329 -0.74 14.12 1.80
C CYS A 329 -0.68 12.62 2.14
N SER A 330 -1.51 12.18 3.08
CA SER A 330 -1.54 10.80 3.55
C SER A 330 -2.87 10.15 3.24
N ASP A 331 -2.82 8.93 2.71
CA ASP A 331 -3.99 8.08 2.62
C ASP A 331 -4.51 7.75 4.03
N LYS A 332 -5.84 7.60 4.16
CA LYS A 332 -6.47 7.19 5.42
C LYS A 332 -6.24 5.70 5.67
N THR A 333 -6.73 4.86 4.74
CA THR A 333 -6.88 3.42 4.95
C THR A 333 -5.54 2.70 4.88
N GLY A 334 -5.21 1.92 5.93
CA GLY A 334 -3.95 1.16 6.00
C GLY A 334 -2.69 2.01 6.21
N THR A 335 -2.81 3.35 6.15
CA THR A 335 -1.71 4.30 6.39
C THR A 335 -1.91 5.03 7.72
N LEU A 336 -2.94 5.85 7.83
CA LEU A 336 -3.32 6.51 9.10
C LEU A 336 -4.10 5.57 10.01
N THR A 337 -4.81 4.61 9.45
CA THR A 337 -5.55 3.57 10.14
C THR A 337 -4.85 2.21 10.02
N GLN A 338 -5.27 1.24 10.83
CA GLN A 338 -4.67 -0.09 10.89
C GLN A 338 -5.11 -0.99 9.73
N ASN A 339 -6.19 -0.63 9.02
CA ASN A 339 -6.91 -1.48 8.05
C ASN A 339 -7.47 -2.75 8.71
N GLU A 340 -7.88 -2.63 9.97
CA GLU A 340 -8.42 -3.72 10.80
C GLU A 340 -9.73 -3.25 11.43
N MET A 341 -10.84 -3.67 10.84
CA MET A 341 -12.15 -3.33 11.40
C MET A 341 -12.27 -3.85 12.83
N THR A 342 -12.69 -2.97 13.73
CA THR A 342 -12.79 -3.27 15.17
C THR A 342 -14.14 -2.79 15.70
N VAL A 343 -14.88 -3.67 16.38
CA VAL A 343 -16.09 -3.27 17.11
C VAL A 343 -15.70 -2.50 18.35
N THR A 344 -16.17 -1.26 18.48
CA THR A 344 -15.91 -0.36 19.61
C THR A 344 -17.15 -0.09 20.44
N GLN A 345 -18.34 -0.33 19.87
CA GLN A 345 -19.61 -0.10 20.55
C GLN A 345 -20.59 -1.24 20.27
N VAL A 346 -21.35 -1.63 21.29
CA VAL A 346 -22.47 -2.58 21.19
C VAL A 346 -23.67 -1.97 21.87
N TRP A 347 -24.82 -1.97 21.19
CA TRP A 347 -26.07 -1.49 21.78
C TRP A 347 -27.04 -2.67 21.92
N VAL A 348 -27.43 -2.97 23.16
CA VAL A 348 -28.35 -4.06 23.50
C VAL A 348 -29.10 -3.69 24.78
N ASP A 349 -30.35 -4.11 24.95
CA ASP A 349 -31.22 -3.81 26.09
C ASP A 349 -31.30 -2.30 26.42
N GLU A 350 -31.41 -1.47 25.38
CA GLU A 350 -31.38 0.00 25.51
C GLU A 350 -30.11 0.57 26.15
N GLN A 351 -29.06 -0.22 26.28
CA GLN A 351 -27.77 0.16 26.85
C GLN A 351 -26.67 0.17 25.80
N LEU A 352 -25.73 1.13 25.93
CA LEU A 352 -24.57 1.26 25.06
C LEU A 352 -23.33 0.79 25.79
N TYR A 353 -22.77 -0.33 25.35
CA TYR A 353 -21.50 -0.87 25.83
C TYR A 353 -20.36 -0.38 24.98
N HIS A 354 -19.28 0.07 25.60
CA HIS A 354 -18.02 0.37 24.97
C HIS A 354 -17.10 -0.85 25.03
N VAL A 355 -16.49 -1.21 23.90
CA VAL A 355 -15.59 -2.36 23.79
C VAL A 355 -14.16 -1.86 23.58
N THR A 356 -13.26 -2.22 24.48
CA THR A 356 -11.84 -1.86 24.39
C THR A 356 -11.05 -2.89 23.58
N GLY A 357 -9.74 -2.64 23.37
CA GLY A 357 -8.89 -3.45 22.52
C GLY A 357 -8.96 -3.05 21.05
N ARG A 358 -7.92 -3.34 20.28
CA ARG A 358 -7.75 -2.89 18.90
C ARG A 358 -7.32 -4.03 17.99
N GLY A 359 -7.64 -3.91 16.72
CA GLY A 359 -7.23 -4.85 15.70
C GLY A 359 -7.82 -6.24 15.90
N TYR A 360 -7.09 -7.25 15.45
CA TYR A 360 -7.55 -8.64 15.47
C TYR A 360 -7.10 -9.42 16.72
N THR A 361 -6.50 -8.77 17.70
CA THR A 361 -6.21 -9.40 18.99
C THR A 361 -7.50 -9.54 19.81
N PRO A 362 -7.89 -10.77 20.22
CA PRO A 362 -9.13 -11.02 20.96
C PRO A 362 -9.00 -10.69 22.45
N GLU A 363 -8.38 -9.55 22.74
CA GLU A 363 -8.20 -9.01 24.10
C GLU A 363 -8.91 -7.68 24.21
N GLY A 364 -9.70 -7.51 25.27
CA GLY A 364 -10.45 -6.29 25.51
C GLY A 364 -11.50 -6.46 26.60
N GLU A 365 -12.15 -5.37 26.95
CA GLU A 365 -13.13 -5.29 28.03
C GLU A 365 -14.44 -4.71 27.49
N PHE A 366 -15.55 -5.15 28.07
CA PHE A 366 -16.86 -4.56 27.85
C PHE A 366 -17.16 -3.61 29.01
N ARG A 367 -17.56 -2.37 28.71
CA ARG A 367 -17.82 -1.33 29.70
C ARG A 367 -19.17 -0.69 29.48
N LEU A 368 -19.93 -0.54 30.57
CA LEU A 368 -21.15 0.27 30.60
C LEU A 368 -20.86 1.55 31.39
N GLY A 369 -20.65 2.65 30.67
CA GLY A 369 -20.04 3.84 31.25
C GLY A 369 -18.60 3.54 31.70
N ASP A 370 -18.33 3.71 33.00
CA ASP A 370 -17.01 3.40 33.60
C ASP A 370 -16.95 2.01 34.24
N GLU A 371 -18.07 1.29 34.33
CA GLU A 371 -18.14 -0.03 34.97
C GLU A 371 -17.73 -1.14 33.99
N LEU A 372 -16.90 -2.07 34.47
CA LEU A 372 -16.54 -3.29 33.75
C LEU A 372 -17.72 -4.26 33.81
N VAL A 373 -18.13 -4.78 32.66
CA VAL A 373 -19.22 -5.75 32.55
C VAL A 373 -18.69 -7.08 32.06
N ASP A 374 -19.05 -8.14 32.76
CA ASP A 374 -18.85 -9.51 32.28
C ASP A 374 -19.98 -9.87 31.31
N PRO A 375 -19.68 -10.12 30.01
CA PRO A 375 -20.71 -10.47 29.02
C PRO A 375 -21.55 -11.69 29.40
N VAL A 376 -20.99 -12.64 30.15
CA VAL A 376 -21.70 -13.85 30.62
C VAL A 376 -22.87 -13.49 31.56
N GLY A 377 -22.72 -12.40 32.30
CA GLY A 377 -23.75 -11.90 33.22
C GLY A 377 -24.91 -11.17 32.52
N SER A 378 -24.83 -10.90 31.21
CA SER A 378 -25.86 -10.22 30.42
C SER A 378 -26.41 -11.15 29.32
N PRO A 379 -27.57 -11.80 29.51
CA PRO A 379 -28.13 -12.77 28.57
C PRO A 379 -28.33 -12.22 27.15
N SER A 380 -28.78 -10.97 27.02
CA SER A 380 -29.01 -10.32 25.72
C SER A 380 -27.69 -9.99 25.01
N LEU A 381 -26.67 -9.52 25.76
CA LEU A 381 -25.33 -9.26 25.21
C LEU A 381 -24.70 -10.57 24.72
N TRP A 382 -24.80 -11.64 25.52
CA TRP A 382 -24.30 -12.96 25.15
C TRP A 382 -24.96 -13.48 23.87
N CYS A 383 -26.30 -13.37 23.75
CA CYS A 383 -27.05 -13.76 22.56
C CYS A 383 -26.61 -12.97 21.32
N LEU A 384 -26.28 -11.68 21.48
CA LEU A 384 -25.74 -10.86 20.42
C LEU A 384 -24.36 -11.39 19.96
N LEU A 385 -23.47 -11.70 20.90
CA LEU A 385 -22.12 -12.21 20.61
C LEU A 385 -22.18 -13.59 19.95
N GLU A 386 -23.05 -14.47 20.43
CA GLU A 386 -23.30 -15.78 19.84
C GLU A 386 -23.80 -15.64 18.38
N GLY A 387 -24.81 -14.79 18.15
CA GLY A 387 -25.34 -14.52 16.82
C GLY A 387 -24.32 -13.85 15.88
N ALA A 388 -23.51 -12.97 16.40
CA ALA A 388 -22.43 -12.32 15.65
C ALA A 388 -21.34 -13.32 15.19
N LEU A 389 -21.05 -14.34 16.02
CA LEU A 389 -20.06 -15.37 15.71
C LEU A 389 -20.63 -16.48 14.82
N LEU A 390 -21.85 -16.96 15.09
CA LEU A 390 -22.47 -18.04 14.33
C LEU A 390 -22.94 -17.59 12.92
N CYS A 391 -23.47 -16.36 12.78
CA CYS A 391 -23.82 -15.81 11.47
C CYS A 391 -22.59 -15.15 10.82
N ASN A 392 -21.56 -15.95 10.54
CA ASN A 392 -20.25 -15.43 10.16
C ASN A 392 -19.44 -16.49 9.39
N ASP A 393 -18.58 -16.08 8.46
CA ASP A 393 -17.69 -16.97 7.70
C ASP A 393 -16.20 -16.67 7.94
N ALA A 394 -15.88 -15.51 8.56
CA ALA A 394 -14.51 -15.18 8.89
C ALA A 394 -13.96 -16.07 10.01
N ARG A 395 -12.65 -16.25 10.02
CA ARG A 395 -11.91 -17.04 11.03
C ARG A 395 -10.75 -16.25 11.58
N LEU A 396 -10.45 -16.49 12.86
CA LEU A 396 -9.30 -15.93 13.55
C LEU A 396 -8.27 -17.03 13.76
N GLU A 397 -7.10 -16.92 13.13
CA GLU A 397 -6.02 -17.89 13.22
C GLU A 397 -4.92 -17.38 14.14
N ARG A 398 -4.47 -18.23 15.06
CA ARG A 398 -3.32 -17.97 15.90
C ARG A 398 -2.04 -18.28 15.14
N ILE A 399 -1.14 -17.29 15.03
CA ILE A 399 0.18 -17.45 14.43
C ILE A 399 1.23 -17.37 15.53
N GLU A 400 2.04 -18.41 15.65
CA GLU A 400 3.23 -18.37 16.50
C GLU A 400 4.32 -17.59 15.77
N ALA A 401 4.90 -16.59 16.42
CA ALA A 401 5.99 -15.83 15.83
C ALA A 401 7.24 -16.70 15.69
N GLU A 402 7.85 -16.70 14.50
CA GLU A 402 9.09 -17.44 14.21
C GLU A 402 10.30 -16.96 15.03
N ASP A 403 10.20 -15.83 15.71
CA ASP A 403 11.31 -15.14 16.39
C ASP A 403 11.65 -15.72 17.79
N GLY A 404 11.00 -16.80 18.24
CA GLY A 404 11.36 -17.49 19.48
C GLY A 404 11.05 -16.73 20.79
N GLU A 405 10.44 -15.55 20.75
CA GLU A 405 10.07 -14.74 21.93
C GLU A 405 8.67 -15.06 22.48
N GLY A 406 7.98 -16.07 21.94
CA GLY A 406 6.66 -16.49 22.45
C GLY A 406 5.53 -15.48 22.25
N SER A 407 5.71 -14.47 21.40
CA SER A 407 4.64 -13.53 21.07
C SER A 407 3.62 -14.20 20.14
N VAL A 408 2.37 -14.22 20.57
CA VAL A 408 1.23 -14.71 19.79
C VAL A 408 0.72 -13.56 18.94
N SER A 409 0.67 -13.74 17.64
CA SER A 409 -0.03 -12.83 16.72
C SER A 409 -1.30 -13.50 16.20
N TRP A 410 -2.28 -12.69 15.81
CA TRP A 410 -3.55 -13.15 15.29
C TRP A 410 -3.74 -12.69 13.86
N ARG A 411 -4.20 -13.57 13.00
CA ARG A 411 -4.55 -13.28 11.61
C ARG A 411 -6.02 -13.55 11.37
N MET A 412 -6.70 -12.59 10.81
CA MET A 412 -8.07 -12.75 10.36
C MET A 412 -8.07 -13.26 8.91
N VAL A 413 -8.91 -14.26 8.64
CA VAL A 413 -9.16 -14.81 7.31
C VAL A 413 -10.65 -14.62 7.00
N GLY A 414 -10.95 -13.87 5.93
CA GLY A 414 -12.32 -13.56 5.52
C GLY A 414 -12.58 -12.06 5.35
N ASP A 415 -13.86 -11.66 5.35
CA ASP A 415 -14.27 -10.25 5.24
C ASP A 415 -13.91 -9.48 6.52
N PRO A 416 -13.29 -8.29 6.44
CA PRO A 416 -12.91 -7.49 7.61
C PRO A 416 -14.07 -7.13 8.54
N THR A 417 -15.27 -6.89 7.99
CA THR A 417 -16.48 -6.60 8.77
C THR A 417 -16.91 -7.81 9.59
N GLU A 418 -16.80 -9.00 8.99
CA GLU A 418 -17.07 -10.27 9.66
C GLU A 418 -16.00 -10.58 10.72
N GLY A 419 -14.72 -10.35 10.39
CA GLY A 419 -13.60 -10.51 11.30
C GLY A 419 -13.74 -9.68 12.56
N ALA A 420 -14.23 -8.45 12.46
CA ALA A 420 -14.51 -7.60 13.62
C ALA A 420 -15.49 -8.22 14.61
N LEU A 421 -16.50 -8.94 14.11
CA LEU A 421 -17.49 -9.65 14.92
C LEU A 421 -16.90 -10.90 15.59
N VAL A 422 -16.03 -11.64 14.88
CA VAL A 422 -15.31 -12.79 15.46
C VAL A 422 -14.41 -12.35 16.60
N VAL A 423 -13.65 -11.27 16.41
CA VAL A 423 -12.79 -10.70 17.46
C VAL A 423 -13.62 -10.20 18.64
N LEU A 424 -14.77 -9.56 18.38
CA LEU A 424 -15.69 -9.14 19.43
C LEU A 424 -16.13 -10.32 20.31
N ALA A 425 -16.51 -11.44 19.71
CA ALA A 425 -16.88 -12.65 20.43
C ALA A 425 -15.69 -13.26 21.19
N GLY A 426 -14.51 -13.28 20.57
CA GLY A 426 -13.26 -13.73 21.20
C GLY A 426 -12.90 -12.92 22.46
N LYS A 427 -13.16 -11.61 22.50
CA LYS A 427 -12.99 -10.75 23.69
C LYS A 427 -13.89 -11.17 24.85
N ALA A 428 -15.00 -11.84 24.58
CA ALA A 428 -15.90 -12.42 25.59
C ALA A 428 -15.58 -13.90 25.89
N GLY A 429 -14.51 -14.45 25.31
CA GLY A 429 -14.14 -15.85 25.47
C GLY A 429 -14.97 -16.84 24.65
N LEU A 430 -15.75 -16.34 23.66
CA LEU A 430 -16.49 -17.18 22.74
C LEU A 430 -15.63 -17.54 21.53
N TRP A 431 -15.46 -18.84 21.29
CA TRP A 431 -14.68 -19.34 20.16
C TRP A 431 -15.57 -20.11 19.19
N ARG A 432 -15.24 -20.00 17.92
CA ARG A 432 -16.01 -20.59 16.84
C ARG A 432 -16.10 -22.11 16.95
N GLU A 433 -14.97 -22.73 17.22
CA GLU A 433 -14.82 -24.19 17.31
C GLU A 433 -15.77 -24.77 18.36
N ASP A 434 -15.82 -24.14 19.53
CA ASP A 434 -16.69 -24.56 20.64
C ASP A 434 -18.17 -24.37 20.30
N LEU A 435 -18.52 -23.24 19.67
CA LEU A 435 -19.90 -22.95 19.30
C LEU A 435 -20.41 -23.78 18.11
N GLU A 436 -19.58 -24.05 17.11
CA GLU A 436 -19.95 -24.90 15.96
C GLU A 436 -20.11 -26.36 16.37
N GLU A 437 -19.35 -26.84 17.37
CA GLU A 437 -19.56 -28.17 17.95
C GLU A 437 -20.88 -28.25 18.71
N ALA A 438 -21.21 -27.23 19.52
CA ALA A 438 -22.45 -27.17 20.28
C ALA A 438 -23.70 -26.87 19.42
N HIS A 439 -23.54 -26.01 18.40
CA HIS A 439 -24.57 -25.49 17.53
C HIS A 439 -24.18 -25.61 16.05
N PRO A 440 -24.17 -26.82 15.47
CA PRO A 440 -23.77 -27.04 14.10
C PRO A 440 -24.62 -26.22 13.12
N ARG A 441 -23.96 -25.58 12.14
CA ARG A 441 -24.63 -24.91 11.03
C ARG A 441 -25.25 -25.97 10.10
N VAL A 442 -26.57 -25.89 9.89
CA VAL A 442 -27.33 -26.84 9.05
C VAL A 442 -27.75 -26.24 7.72
N ALA A 443 -27.89 -24.91 7.65
CA ALA A 443 -28.20 -24.20 6.42
C ALA A 443 -27.72 -22.75 6.47
N GLU A 444 -27.59 -22.12 5.30
CA GLU A 444 -27.22 -20.71 5.18
C GLU A 444 -27.85 -20.05 3.96
N VAL A 445 -28.02 -18.73 4.07
CA VAL A 445 -28.19 -17.82 2.93
C VAL A 445 -27.08 -16.81 3.00
N PRO A 446 -26.12 -16.88 2.08
CA PRO A 446 -24.97 -15.98 2.06
C PRO A 446 -25.40 -14.52 2.00
N PHE A 447 -24.47 -13.64 2.36
CA PHE A 447 -24.69 -12.20 2.21
C PHE A 447 -24.97 -11.84 0.75
N ASP A 448 -25.99 -11.04 0.57
CA ASP A 448 -26.36 -10.47 -0.73
C ASP A 448 -26.52 -8.95 -0.60
N SER A 449 -25.84 -8.20 -1.48
CA SER A 449 -25.79 -6.74 -1.44
C SER A 449 -27.14 -6.07 -1.72
N SER A 450 -28.04 -6.73 -2.48
CA SER A 450 -29.40 -6.24 -2.73
C SER A 450 -30.30 -6.47 -1.52
N ARG A 451 -30.10 -7.58 -0.81
CA ARG A 451 -30.80 -7.92 0.43
C ARG A 451 -30.21 -7.23 1.66
N LYS A 452 -28.92 -6.84 1.62
CA LYS A 452 -28.13 -6.22 2.70
C LYS A 452 -28.13 -7.03 4.00
N ARG A 453 -28.21 -8.38 3.90
CA ARG A 453 -28.21 -9.29 5.06
C ARG A 453 -27.71 -10.68 4.70
N MET A 454 -27.25 -11.40 5.71
CA MET A 454 -26.87 -12.80 5.71
C MET A 454 -27.68 -13.54 6.76
N THR A 455 -27.98 -14.82 6.51
CA THR A 455 -28.70 -15.69 7.45
C THR A 455 -28.01 -17.04 7.55
N THR A 456 -27.83 -17.53 8.77
CA THR A 456 -27.36 -18.90 9.04
C THR A 456 -28.35 -19.61 9.95
N ILE A 457 -28.52 -20.92 9.77
CA ILE A 457 -29.42 -21.75 10.58
C ILE A 457 -28.59 -22.79 11.32
N HIS A 458 -28.82 -22.88 12.62
CA HIS A 458 -28.04 -23.74 13.50
C HIS A 458 -28.96 -24.69 14.26
N SER A 459 -28.49 -25.91 14.49
CA SER A 459 -29.15 -26.87 15.40
C SER A 459 -28.92 -26.43 16.85
N MET A 460 -29.99 -26.47 17.64
CA MET A 460 -29.99 -25.98 19.02
C MET A 460 -30.39 -27.09 20.00
N PRO A 461 -29.48 -28.00 20.35
CA PRO A 461 -29.81 -29.18 21.15
C PRO A 461 -30.07 -28.91 22.65
N THR A 462 -29.76 -27.73 23.16
CA THR A 462 -29.74 -27.42 24.60
C THR A 462 -30.39 -26.08 24.95
N THR A 463 -30.78 -25.92 26.23
CA THR A 463 -31.32 -24.69 26.82
C THR A 463 -30.33 -23.53 26.71
N HIS A 464 -30.82 -22.39 26.28
CA HIS A 464 -30.04 -21.16 26.04
C HIS A 464 -30.11 -20.21 27.24
N ILE A 465 -29.10 -19.32 27.34
CA ILE A 465 -29.01 -18.29 28.39
C ILE A 465 -30.17 -17.29 28.27
N LEU A 466 -30.61 -16.98 27.04
CA LEU A 466 -31.79 -16.15 26.79
C LEU A 466 -32.94 -17.02 26.27
N ASP A 467 -34.09 -16.98 26.96
CA ASP A 467 -35.29 -17.69 26.53
C ASP A 467 -35.93 -16.98 25.33
N LEU A 468 -35.58 -17.44 24.13
CA LEU A 468 -36.12 -16.96 22.87
C LEU A 468 -37.20 -17.91 22.29
N GLY A 469 -37.65 -18.88 23.07
CA GLY A 469 -38.60 -19.94 22.68
C GLY A 469 -37.89 -21.26 22.36
N ASP A 470 -38.53 -22.35 22.78
CA ASP A 470 -38.07 -23.72 22.55
C ASP A 470 -38.27 -24.13 21.08
N ALA A 471 -37.18 -24.29 20.36
CA ALA A 471 -37.15 -24.76 19.00
C ALA A 471 -35.85 -25.53 18.72
N PRO A 472 -35.88 -26.62 17.93
CA PRO A 472 -34.71 -27.44 17.65
C PRO A 472 -33.69 -26.71 16.75
N TYR A 473 -34.09 -25.61 16.12
CA TYR A 473 -33.22 -24.81 15.27
C TYR A 473 -33.36 -23.32 15.55
N ARG A 474 -32.34 -22.56 15.25
CA ARG A 474 -32.36 -21.10 15.33
C ARG A 474 -31.68 -20.50 14.11
N ALA A 475 -32.36 -19.55 13.47
CA ALA A 475 -31.78 -18.70 12.46
C ALA A 475 -31.16 -17.46 13.14
N TYR A 476 -29.92 -17.15 12.80
CA TYR A 476 -29.28 -15.86 13.08
C TYR A 476 -29.18 -15.06 11.81
N VAL A 477 -29.50 -13.77 11.90
CA VAL A 477 -29.52 -12.85 10.78
C VAL A 477 -28.68 -11.63 11.15
N LYS A 478 -27.71 -11.30 10.32
CA LYS A 478 -26.96 -10.03 10.43
C LYS A 478 -27.17 -9.18 9.19
N GLY A 479 -27.20 -7.86 9.36
CA GLY A 479 -27.36 -6.96 8.22
C GLY A 479 -27.55 -5.51 8.58
N ALA A 480 -27.95 -4.70 7.60
CA ALA A 480 -28.18 -3.28 7.79
C ALA A 480 -29.36 -3.05 8.77
N PRO A 481 -29.19 -2.16 9.77
CA PRO A 481 -30.20 -1.94 10.82
C PRO A 481 -31.58 -1.57 10.29
N ASP A 482 -31.64 -0.69 9.29
CA ASP A 482 -32.87 -0.24 8.65
C ASP A 482 -33.64 -1.37 7.93
N VAL A 483 -32.90 -2.34 7.41
CA VAL A 483 -33.47 -3.54 6.74
C VAL A 483 -33.96 -4.53 7.79
N LEU A 484 -33.10 -4.90 8.75
CA LEU A 484 -33.48 -5.91 9.75
C LEU A 484 -34.63 -5.47 10.63
N LEU A 485 -34.68 -4.22 11.06
CA LEU A 485 -35.78 -3.70 11.89
C LEU A 485 -37.16 -3.82 11.21
N ARG A 486 -37.25 -3.74 9.87
CA ARG A 486 -38.51 -3.93 9.14
C ARG A 486 -38.97 -5.38 9.16
N LEU A 487 -38.09 -6.33 9.40
CA LEU A 487 -38.34 -7.77 9.44
C LEU A 487 -38.56 -8.28 10.87
N CYS A 488 -38.30 -7.45 11.88
CA CYS A 488 -38.46 -7.80 13.28
C CYS A 488 -39.85 -7.38 13.78
N ASP A 489 -40.57 -8.33 14.37
CA ASP A 489 -41.82 -8.07 15.09
C ASP A 489 -41.60 -8.03 16.61
N ASN A 490 -40.51 -8.62 17.08
CA ASN A 490 -40.18 -8.76 18.49
C ASN A 490 -38.78 -8.26 18.80
N VAL A 491 -38.47 -8.11 20.08
CA VAL A 491 -37.14 -7.78 20.64
C VAL A 491 -36.79 -8.77 21.75
N GLY A 492 -35.54 -9.19 21.79
CA GLY A 492 -34.99 -9.93 22.94
C GLY A 492 -34.74 -8.98 24.10
N THR A 493 -35.20 -9.34 25.29
CA THR A 493 -34.97 -8.61 26.54
C THR A 493 -34.41 -9.61 27.57
N PRO A 494 -33.84 -9.15 28.69
CA PRO A 494 -33.36 -10.06 29.74
C PRO A 494 -34.42 -11.01 30.29
N ASP A 495 -35.70 -10.61 30.22
CA ASP A 495 -36.85 -11.39 30.70
C ASP A 495 -37.47 -12.28 29.60
N GLY A 496 -36.89 -12.35 28.39
CA GLY A 496 -37.38 -13.12 27.23
C GLY A 496 -37.79 -12.25 26.04
N VAL A 497 -38.75 -12.71 25.24
CA VAL A 497 -39.19 -12.04 24.01
C VAL A 497 -40.33 -11.08 24.28
N ALA A 498 -40.20 -9.84 23.86
CA ALA A 498 -41.22 -8.81 23.95
C ALA A 498 -41.60 -8.27 22.55
N PRO A 499 -42.85 -7.76 22.35
CA PRO A 499 -43.22 -7.08 21.09
C PRO A 499 -42.40 -5.84 20.84
N LEU A 500 -41.91 -5.65 19.60
CA LEU A 500 -41.13 -4.49 19.19
C LEU A 500 -42.04 -3.29 18.92
N SER A 501 -42.20 -2.42 19.91
CA SER A 501 -43.01 -1.20 19.81
C SER A 501 -42.40 -0.15 18.88
N ASP A 502 -43.22 0.77 18.33
CA ASP A 502 -42.75 1.89 17.51
C ASP A 502 -41.85 2.86 18.31
N ALA A 503 -42.06 2.95 19.61
CA ALA A 503 -41.19 3.76 20.49
C ALA A 503 -39.79 3.15 20.56
N LEU A 504 -39.68 1.84 20.70
CA LEU A 504 -38.40 1.14 20.75
C LEU A 504 -37.70 1.12 19.38
N ARG A 505 -38.46 0.98 18.27
CA ARG A 505 -37.92 1.14 16.91
C ARG A 505 -37.22 2.50 16.73
N ARG A 506 -37.86 3.56 17.20
CA ARG A 506 -37.26 4.91 17.16
C ARG A 506 -35.99 5.01 18.01
N LYS A 507 -35.96 4.39 19.20
CA LYS A 507 -34.76 4.37 20.04
C LYS A 507 -33.59 3.61 19.39
N ILE A 508 -33.87 2.46 18.77
CA ILE A 508 -32.88 1.66 18.06
C ILE A 508 -32.32 2.46 16.88
N MET A 509 -33.17 3.12 16.09
CA MET A 509 -32.71 3.96 14.98
C MET A 509 -31.93 5.17 15.47
N ALA A 510 -32.32 5.79 16.57
CA ALA A 510 -31.54 6.89 17.16
C ALA A 510 -30.15 6.43 17.65
N ALA A 511 -30.05 5.21 18.21
CA ALA A 511 -28.76 4.60 18.58
C ALA A 511 -27.91 4.32 17.33
N ASN A 512 -28.52 3.78 16.25
CA ASN A 512 -27.84 3.62 14.97
C ASN A 512 -27.28 4.94 14.43
N ASP A 513 -28.11 6.00 14.42
CA ASP A 513 -27.73 7.31 13.91
C ASP A 513 -26.62 7.97 14.77
N ALA A 514 -26.68 7.76 16.09
CA ALA A 514 -25.64 8.22 17.01
C ALA A 514 -24.29 7.49 16.77
N MET A 515 -24.30 6.19 16.50
CA MET A 515 -23.12 5.44 16.13
C MET A 515 -22.61 5.86 14.75
N ALA A 516 -23.49 6.00 13.76
CA ALA A 516 -23.14 6.41 12.41
C ALA A 516 -22.52 7.82 12.37
N SER A 517 -23.01 8.75 13.22
CA SER A 517 -22.44 10.10 13.35
C SER A 517 -21.00 10.10 13.90
N GLN A 518 -20.58 9.01 14.55
CA GLN A 518 -19.20 8.76 14.98
C GLN A 518 -18.39 7.98 13.93
N ALA A 519 -18.88 7.93 12.69
CA ALA A 519 -18.31 7.15 11.58
C ALA A 519 -18.20 5.63 11.86
N LEU A 520 -19.03 5.11 12.74
CA LEU A 520 -19.09 3.67 12.94
C LEU A 520 -19.94 3.02 11.81
N ARG A 521 -19.42 1.95 11.25
CA ARG A 521 -20.22 1.02 10.45
C ARG A 521 -21.10 0.23 11.41
N VAL A 522 -22.42 0.33 11.26
CA VAL A 522 -23.36 -0.33 12.16
C VAL A 522 -23.96 -1.56 11.50
N LEU A 523 -23.95 -2.69 12.22
CA LEU A 523 -24.67 -3.90 11.87
C LEU A 523 -25.68 -4.26 12.96
N ALA A 524 -26.85 -4.73 12.55
CA ALA A 524 -27.84 -5.30 13.43
C ALA A 524 -27.73 -6.83 13.44
N ILE A 525 -27.99 -7.42 14.59
CA ILE A 525 -28.13 -8.85 14.81
C ILE A 525 -29.59 -9.13 15.22
N ALA A 526 -30.19 -10.11 14.57
CA ALA A 526 -31.52 -10.62 14.89
C ALA A 526 -31.51 -12.15 14.86
N CYS A 527 -32.48 -12.77 15.49
CA CYS A 527 -32.62 -14.22 15.47
C CYS A 527 -34.09 -14.65 15.34
N ARG A 528 -34.30 -15.94 15.05
CA ARG A 528 -35.62 -16.54 15.01
C ARG A 528 -35.55 -18.01 15.38
N PRO A 529 -36.39 -18.51 16.33
CA PRO A 529 -36.57 -19.94 16.58
C PRO A 529 -37.28 -20.61 15.42
N LEU A 530 -36.85 -21.81 15.00
CA LEU A 530 -37.38 -22.56 13.87
C LEU A 530 -37.66 -24.00 14.25
N GLN A 531 -38.78 -24.57 13.76
CA GLN A 531 -39.16 -25.96 13.98
C GLN A 531 -38.55 -26.93 12.96
N SER A 532 -38.11 -26.43 11.79
CA SER A 532 -37.45 -27.20 10.73
C SER A 532 -36.29 -26.42 10.13
N PRO A 533 -35.19 -27.10 9.72
CA PRO A 533 -34.05 -26.45 9.05
C PRO A 533 -34.28 -26.29 7.54
N GLU A 534 -35.46 -26.68 6.99
CA GLU A 534 -35.69 -26.70 5.55
C GLU A 534 -35.54 -25.32 4.92
N VAL A 535 -34.56 -25.22 4.04
CA VAL A 535 -34.24 -24.02 3.27
C VAL A 535 -35.15 -23.93 2.02
N ASP A 536 -35.56 -25.07 1.47
CA ASP A 536 -36.32 -25.17 0.20
C ASP A 536 -37.76 -24.66 0.28
N GLY A 537 -38.32 -24.49 1.48
CA GLY A 537 -39.65 -23.93 1.72
C GLY A 537 -39.69 -22.50 2.24
N LEU A 538 -38.54 -21.92 2.54
CA LEU A 538 -38.43 -20.54 3.02
C LEU A 538 -38.45 -19.59 1.81
N ASP A 539 -39.62 -18.99 1.57
CA ASP A 539 -39.70 -17.78 0.75
C ASP A 539 -38.90 -16.66 1.46
N TRP A 540 -37.62 -16.56 1.13
CA TRP A 540 -36.68 -15.61 1.73
C TRP A 540 -37.10 -14.15 1.56
N GLY A 541 -38.03 -13.85 0.67
CA GLY A 541 -38.73 -12.57 0.59
C GLY A 541 -39.69 -12.33 1.76
N ARG A 542 -40.00 -13.35 2.58
CA ARG A 542 -40.89 -13.30 3.74
C ARG A 542 -40.17 -13.57 5.08
N GLU A 543 -38.89 -13.28 5.24
CA GLU A 543 -38.22 -13.28 6.54
C GLU A 543 -38.91 -12.26 7.46
N ARG A 544 -39.97 -12.67 8.10
CA ARG A 544 -40.76 -11.89 9.06
C ARG A 544 -40.78 -12.59 10.39
N GLY A 545 -41.09 -11.87 11.44
CA GLY A 545 -41.15 -12.45 12.78
C GLY A 545 -39.76 -12.66 13.39
N LEU A 546 -38.78 -11.90 12.95
CA LEU A 546 -37.45 -11.86 13.60
C LEU A 546 -37.55 -11.21 14.98
N ILE A 547 -36.69 -11.65 15.87
CA ILE A 547 -36.44 -11.07 17.19
C ILE A 547 -35.19 -10.21 17.05
N PHE A 548 -35.31 -8.91 17.22
CA PHE A 548 -34.17 -8.01 17.23
C PHE A 548 -33.36 -8.26 18.51
N VAL A 549 -32.02 -8.39 18.38
CA VAL A 549 -31.11 -8.62 19.52
C VAL A 549 -30.33 -7.33 19.85
N GLY A 550 -29.65 -6.73 18.88
CA GLY A 550 -28.90 -5.50 19.13
C GLY A 550 -28.13 -5.00 17.91
N LEU A 551 -27.32 -3.96 18.15
CA LEU A 551 -26.45 -3.32 17.17
C LEU A 551 -24.99 -3.46 17.57
N THR A 552 -24.13 -3.59 16.57
CA THR A 552 -22.66 -3.50 16.70
C THR A 552 -22.14 -2.36 15.86
N GLY A 553 -21.34 -1.45 16.47
CA GLY A 553 -20.69 -0.34 15.79
C GLY A 553 -19.18 -0.58 15.69
N MET A 554 -18.65 -0.55 14.48
CA MET A 554 -17.25 -0.86 14.19
C MET A 554 -16.59 0.21 13.33
N ILE A 555 -15.29 0.37 13.50
CA ILE A 555 -14.47 1.34 12.76
C ILE A 555 -13.09 0.73 12.49
N ASP A 556 -12.44 1.20 11.44
CA ASP A 556 -11.00 1.00 11.24
C ASP A 556 -10.24 2.03 12.09
N PRO A 557 -9.63 1.61 13.22
CA PRO A 557 -9.08 2.55 14.20
C PRO A 557 -7.80 3.23 13.69
N PRO A 558 -7.56 4.50 14.05
CA PRO A 558 -6.30 5.15 13.76
C PRO A 558 -5.15 4.45 14.48
N ARG A 559 -3.98 4.42 13.84
CA ARG A 559 -2.76 3.91 14.46
C ARG A 559 -2.39 4.75 15.69
N PRO A 560 -1.90 4.15 16.79
CA PRO A 560 -1.58 4.87 18.03
C PRO A 560 -0.58 6.02 17.84
N GLU A 561 0.38 5.84 16.93
CA GLU A 561 1.46 6.79 16.64
C GLU A 561 1.02 7.98 15.77
N VAL A 562 -0.12 7.91 15.06
CA VAL A 562 -0.53 8.92 14.08
C VAL A 562 -0.74 10.29 14.72
N ARG A 563 -1.42 10.34 15.87
CA ARG A 563 -1.67 11.61 16.57
C ARG A 563 -0.37 12.33 16.91
N ALA A 564 0.60 11.60 17.48
CA ALA A 564 1.91 12.16 17.82
C ALA A 564 2.70 12.56 16.56
N ALA A 565 2.59 11.81 15.48
CA ALA A 565 3.23 12.11 14.20
C ALA A 565 2.65 13.37 13.56
N VAL A 566 1.32 13.53 13.53
CA VAL A 566 0.63 14.73 13.01
C VAL A 566 0.98 15.96 13.84
N ASP A 567 0.98 15.86 15.17
CA ASP A 567 1.38 16.96 16.06
C ASP A 567 2.86 17.36 15.84
N THR A 568 3.72 16.40 15.56
CA THR A 568 5.14 16.65 15.25
C THR A 568 5.28 17.35 13.90
N ALA A 569 4.57 16.89 12.86
CA ALA A 569 4.53 17.54 11.55
C ALA A 569 4.02 19.00 11.67
N ARG A 570 2.95 19.22 12.42
CA ARG A 570 2.37 20.55 12.65
C ARG A 570 3.37 21.48 13.36
N ARG A 571 4.09 21.00 14.37
CA ARG A 571 5.16 21.76 15.05
C ARG A 571 6.33 22.09 14.14
N ALA A 572 6.61 21.24 13.14
CA ALA A 572 7.60 21.49 12.10
C ALA A 572 7.12 22.46 11.00
N GLY A 573 5.89 22.98 11.09
CA GLY A 573 5.29 23.85 10.07
C GLY A 573 4.78 23.09 8.83
N ILE A 574 4.64 21.77 8.92
CA ILE A 574 4.15 20.92 7.83
C ILE A 574 2.65 20.70 7.99
N LYS A 575 1.90 20.95 6.92
CA LYS A 575 0.46 20.72 6.86
C LYS A 575 0.20 19.23 6.57
N ALA A 576 -0.48 18.53 7.46
CA ALA A 576 -1.01 17.20 7.18
C ALA A 576 -2.38 17.30 6.49
N VAL A 577 -2.54 16.58 5.39
CA VAL A 577 -3.78 16.47 4.60
C VAL A 577 -4.11 14.99 4.48
N MET A 578 -5.31 14.61 4.91
CA MET A 578 -5.82 13.25 4.73
C MET A 578 -6.52 13.14 3.38
N ILE A 579 -6.17 12.10 2.62
CA ILE A 579 -6.80 11.73 1.35
C ILE A 579 -7.58 10.44 1.60
N THR A 580 -8.83 10.39 1.17
CA THR A 580 -9.69 9.20 1.33
C THR A 580 -10.82 9.20 0.32
N GLY A 581 -11.29 8.00 -0.08
CA GLY A 581 -12.53 7.80 -0.82
C GLY A 581 -13.79 7.79 0.05
N ASP A 582 -13.65 7.84 1.39
CA ASP A 582 -14.77 7.84 2.31
C ASP A 582 -15.62 9.12 2.22
N HIS A 583 -16.87 9.00 2.69
CA HIS A 583 -17.74 10.15 2.87
C HIS A 583 -17.12 11.16 3.86
N GLN A 584 -17.40 12.44 3.66
CA GLN A 584 -16.82 13.54 4.45
C GLN A 584 -16.97 13.33 5.96
N ASP A 585 -18.16 12.91 6.42
CA ASP A 585 -18.43 12.73 7.85
C ASP A 585 -17.55 11.63 8.48
N THR A 586 -17.34 10.55 7.74
CA THR A 586 -16.42 9.46 8.15
C THR A 586 -14.98 9.96 8.24
N ALA A 587 -14.56 10.75 7.26
CA ALA A 587 -13.22 11.32 7.23
C ALA A 587 -12.98 12.28 8.41
N VAL A 588 -13.96 13.14 8.72
CA VAL A 588 -13.89 14.09 9.84
C VAL A 588 -13.84 13.37 11.19
N ALA A 589 -14.59 12.28 11.35
CA ALA A 589 -14.61 11.54 12.61
C ALA A 589 -13.29 10.80 12.90
N VAL A 590 -12.53 10.44 11.86
CA VAL A 590 -11.20 9.82 12.00
C VAL A 590 -10.11 10.89 12.22
N ALA A 591 -10.26 12.10 11.65
CA ALA A 591 -9.29 13.20 11.72
C ALA A 591 -9.29 13.93 13.07
#